data_8f5338f748e18fd8cf94ff34bbda9221
#
_entry.id   8f5338f748e18fd8cf94ff34bbda9221
#
_cell.length_a   1.000
_cell.length_b   1.000
_cell.length_c   1.000
_cell.angle_alpha   90.00
_cell.angle_beta   90.00
_cell.angle_gamma   90.00
#
_symmetry.space_group_name_H-M   'P 1'
#
loop_
_entity.id
_entity.type
_entity.pdbx_description
1 polymer ?
#
loop_
_entity_poly.entity_id
_entity_poly.type
_entity_poly.pdbx_seq_one_letter_code
_entity_poly.pdbx_strand_id
1 'polypeptide(L)'
;MSTYLPAILSIAFDRPEPILEANTVRLLSRLAAYRDDPLAKPGQALLWAWAAALVPREEPGLFNQALMELGALVCTPREPKCAVCPVAKLCPTNKLGLQAEIPKPKAKKQFEDVREAAVLVEHRGKVLLVERSAGTRWAGLWDFPRFALEAESPPAIHAELRRKLQESLGIAAEIRFLTTTLKHGVTRFRITLDAYEAAYLGGKLTPRGFAAARWVGFDAMTRYPLNTTGRKLSHLWGIRIKALKTAEKR
;
A
#
# COMPACT_ATOMS: atom_id res chain seq x y z
N MET A 1 -9.20 -19.31 1.16
CA MET A 1 -8.12 -20.20 1.66
C MET A 1 -6.82 -19.46 1.48
N SER A 2 -5.92 -19.54 2.46
CA SER A 2 -4.59 -18.93 2.34
C SER A 2 -3.77 -19.67 1.28
N THR A 3 -3.25 -18.96 0.29
CA THR A 3 -2.41 -19.53 -0.80
C THR A 3 -1.01 -19.95 -0.32
N TYR A 4 -0.61 -19.55 0.88
CA TYR A 4 0.72 -19.82 1.43
C TYR A 4 0.86 -21.22 2.05
N LEU A 5 -0.21 -21.75 2.66
CA LEU A 5 -0.13 -23.05 3.34
C LEU A 5 0.17 -24.21 2.39
N PRO A 6 -0.50 -24.35 1.23
CA PRO A 6 -0.14 -25.39 0.25
C PRO A 6 1.31 -25.28 -0.24
N ALA A 7 1.81 -24.06 -0.47
CA ALA A 7 3.18 -23.84 -0.89
C ALA A 7 4.19 -24.32 0.17
N ILE A 8 3.96 -24.01 1.45
CA ILE A 8 4.81 -24.47 2.55
C ILE A 8 4.77 -25.99 2.66
N LEU A 9 3.59 -26.60 2.60
CA LEU A 9 3.41 -28.06 2.70
C LEU A 9 4.11 -28.78 1.55
N SER A 10 4.03 -28.26 0.34
CA SER A 10 4.66 -28.85 -0.82
C SER A 10 6.18 -28.68 -0.79
N ILE A 11 6.67 -27.44 -0.65
CA ILE A 11 8.11 -27.14 -0.80
C ILE A 11 8.93 -27.60 0.41
N ALA A 12 8.41 -27.43 1.64
CA ALA A 12 9.18 -27.77 2.84
C ALA A 12 8.93 -29.19 3.36
N PHE A 13 7.80 -29.80 3.02
CA PHE A 13 7.41 -31.12 3.55
C PHE A 13 7.12 -32.15 2.43
N ASP A 14 7.36 -31.77 1.19
CA ASP A 14 7.20 -32.61 -0.02
C ASP A 14 5.82 -33.29 -0.11
N ARG A 15 4.77 -32.55 0.33
CA ARG A 15 3.38 -33.02 0.24
C ARG A 15 2.80 -32.65 -1.12
N PRO A 16 1.97 -33.52 -1.75
CA PRO A 16 1.40 -33.27 -3.06
C PRO A 16 0.25 -32.24 -3.01
N GLU A 17 0.60 -31.03 -2.60
CA GLU A 17 -0.32 -29.90 -2.51
C GLU A 17 -0.15 -28.98 -3.72
N PRO A 18 -1.23 -28.58 -4.41
CA PRO A 18 -1.14 -27.69 -5.55
C PRO A 18 -0.84 -26.25 -5.12
N ILE A 19 -0.07 -25.53 -5.96
CA ILE A 19 0.22 -24.10 -5.77
C ILE A 19 -0.44 -23.30 -6.89
N LEU A 20 -1.23 -22.28 -6.51
CA LEU A 20 -1.83 -21.36 -7.45
C LEU A 20 -1.62 -19.93 -6.97
N GLU A 21 -0.60 -19.25 -7.55
CA GLU A 21 -0.24 -17.86 -7.31
C GLU A 21 -0.16 -17.10 -8.65
N ALA A 22 0.20 -15.83 -8.67
CA ALA A 22 0.12 -14.99 -9.86
C ALA A 22 0.89 -15.53 -11.08
N ASN A 23 2.05 -16.16 -10.89
CA ASN A 23 2.86 -16.73 -11.97
C ASN A 23 2.25 -18.04 -12.48
N THR A 24 1.83 -18.92 -11.56
CA THR A 24 1.22 -20.21 -11.91
C THR A 24 -0.17 -20.02 -12.51
N VAL A 25 -0.99 -19.06 -12.02
CA VAL A 25 -2.25 -18.66 -12.67
C VAL A 25 -2.01 -18.28 -14.13
N ARG A 26 -1.03 -17.43 -14.41
CA ARG A 26 -0.69 -17.02 -15.78
C ARG A 26 -0.23 -18.19 -16.63
N LEU A 27 0.69 -18.99 -16.09
CA LEU A 27 1.25 -20.14 -16.78
C LEU A 27 0.16 -21.17 -17.14
N LEU A 28 -0.66 -21.58 -16.16
CA LEU A 28 -1.73 -22.52 -16.37
C LEU A 28 -2.81 -21.97 -17.31
N SER A 29 -3.18 -20.70 -17.20
CA SER A 29 -4.10 -20.08 -18.15
C SER A 29 -3.58 -20.17 -19.59
N ARG A 30 -2.28 -19.98 -19.83
CA ARG A 30 -1.66 -20.11 -21.14
C ARG A 30 -1.54 -21.57 -21.61
N LEU A 31 -1.18 -22.47 -20.74
CA LEU A 31 -1.12 -23.90 -21.05
C LEU A 31 -2.48 -24.49 -21.42
N ALA A 32 -3.54 -23.91 -20.91
CA ALA A 32 -4.91 -24.34 -21.22
C ALA A 32 -5.62 -23.46 -22.27
N ALA A 33 -4.98 -22.41 -22.77
CA ALA A 33 -5.59 -21.38 -23.60
C ALA A 33 -6.90 -20.81 -23.02
N TYR A 34 -6.93 -20.63 -21.69
CA TYR A 34 -8.11 -20.15 -20.98
C TYR A 34 -8.35 -18.66 -21.23
N ARG A 35 -9.42 -18.32 -21.93
CA ARG A 35 -9.69 -16.96 -22.40
C ARG A 35 -10.52 -16.10 -21.45
N ASP A 36 -11.22 -16.73 -20.50
CA ASP A 36 -12.01 -15.98 -19.52
C ASP A 36 -11.15 -15.42 -18.38
N ASP A 37 -11.79 -14.72 -17.46
CA ASP A 37 -11.08 -14.15 -16.29
C ASP A 37 -10.64 -15.27 -15.32
N PRO A 38 -9.33 -15.55 -15.21
CA PRO A 38 -8.82 -16.59 -14.33
C PRO A 38 -8.97 -16.24 -12.85
N LEU A 39 -9.33 -15.00 -12.49
CA LEU A 39 -9.56 -14.56 -11.12
C LEU A 39 -11.03 -14.60 -10.73
N ALA A 40 -11.95 -14.77 -11.68
CA ALA A 40 -13.35 -15.03 -11.40
C ALA A 40 -13.53 -16.41 -10.73
N LYS A 41 -14.59 -16.59 -9.96
CA LYS A 41 -14.86 -17.86 -9.26
C LYS A 41 -14.75 -19.11 -10.15
N PRO A 42 -15.36 -19.15 -11.37
CA PRO A 42 -15.21 -20.31 -12.26
C PRO A 42 -13.77 -20.54 -12.72
N GLY A 43 -13.04 -19.48 -13.07
CA GLY A 43 -11.63 -19.57 -13.49
C GLY A 43 -10.74 -20.06 -12.36
N GLN A 44 -10.93 -19.55 -11.16
CA GLN A 44 -10.20 -20.01 -9.97
C GLN A 44 -10.46 -21.50 -9.70
N ALA A 45 -11.70 -21.95 -9.72
CA ALA A 45 -12.05 -23.35 -9.49
C ALA A 45 -11.38 -24.27 -10.53
N LEU A 46 -11.43 -23.89 -11.81
CA LEU A 46 -10.83 -24.64 -12.91
C LEU A 46 -9.30 -24.72 -12.78
N LEU A 47 -8.64 -23.58 -12.51
CA LEU A 47 -7.18 -23.55 -12.38
C LEU A 47 -6.68 -24.32 -11.15
N TRP A 48 -7.42 -24.28 -10.04
CA TRP A 48 -7.12 -25.12 -8.87
C TRP A 48 -7.25 -26.61 -9.18
N ALA A 49 -8.30 -27.01 -9.91
CA ALA A 49 -8.48 -28.39 -10.32
C ALA A 49 -7.32 -28.85 -11.23
N TRP A 50 -6.90 -28.03 -12.18
CA TRP A 50 -5.74 -28.36 -13.04
C TRP A 50 -4.43 -28.37 -12.26
N ALA A 51 -4.19 -27.41 -11.37
CA ALA A 51 -3.01 -27.44 -10.52
C ALA A 51 -2.94 -28.73 -9.70
N ALA A 52 -4.07 -29.14 -9.10
CA ALA A 52 -4.14 -30.40 -8.34
C ALA A 52 -3.91 -31.65 -9.21
N ALA A 53 -4.40 -31.64 -10.43
CA ALA A 53 -4.23 -32.78 -11.35
C ALA A 53 -2.80 -32.91 -11.90
N LEU A 54 -2.03 -31.80 -11.93
CA LEU A 54 -0.66 -31.78 -12.46
C LEU A 54 0.40 -32.13 -11.41
N VAL A 55 0.14 -31.90 -10.12
CA VAL A 55 1.12 -32.17 -9.07
C VAL A 55 1.41 -33.66 -8.97
N PRO A 56 2.66 -34.10 -9.17
CA PRO A 56 3.05 -35.51 -9.03
C PRO A 56 3.05 -35.93 -7.55
N ARG A 57 3.00 -37.23 -7.33
CA ARG A 57 3.16 -37.83 -5.98
C ARG A 57 4.62 -37.87 -5.51
N GLU A 58 5.53 -37.96 -6.46
CA GLU A 58 6.97 -37.98 -6.22
C GLU A 58 7.54 -36.59 -6.50
N GLU A 59 8.34 -36.05 -5.59
CA GLU A 59 8.99 -34.75 -5.66
C GLU A 59 8.01 -33.57 -5.97
N PRO A 60 6.83 -33.50 -5.33
CA PRO A 60 5.86 -32.42 -5.62
C PRO A 60 6.41 -31.03 -5.29
N GLY A 61 7.29 -30.92 -4.31
CA GLY A 61 7.95 -29.67 -3.97
C GLY A 61 8.85 -29.16 -5.09
N LEU A 62 9.64 -30.04 -5.70
CA LEU A 62 10.50 -29.72 -6.85
C LEU A 62 9.67 -29.32 -8.07
N PHE A 63 8.59 -30.08 -8.35
CA PHE A 63 7.66 -29.77 -9.43
C PHE A 63 7.04 -28.37 -9.27
N ASN A 64 6.54 -28.05 -8.10
CA ASN A 64 5.93 -26.75 -7.82
C ASN A 64 6.93 -25.59 -7.93
N GLN A 65 8.16 -25.77 -7.47
CA GLN A 65 9.22 -24.79 -7.65
C GLN A 65 9.52 -24.58 -9.14
N ALA A 66 9.68 -25.65 -9.92
CA ALA A 66 9.90 -25.57 -11.37
C ALA A 66 8.74 -24.84 -12.08
N LEU A 67 7.49 -25.11 -11.66
CA LEU A 67 6.30 -24.44 -12.20
C LEU A 67 6.30 -22.93 -11.91
N MET A 68 6.68 -22.55 -10.68
CA MET A 68 6.80 -21.15 -10.27
C MET A 68 7.92 -20.43 -11.02
N GLU A 69 9.10 -21.06 -11.16
CA GLU A 69 10.23 -20.50 -11.89
C GLU A 69 9.94 -20.38 -13.39
N LEU A 70 9.31 -21.37 -14.01
CA LEU A 70 8.87 -21.30 -15.39
C LEU A 70 7.96 -20.10 -15.61
N GLY A 71 7.02 -19.86 -14.69
CA GLY A 71 6.16 -18.68 -14.69
C GLY A 71 6.95 -17.39 -14.49
N ALA A 72 7.91 -17.35 -13.59
CA ALA A 72 8.66 -16.14 -13.26
C ALA A 72 9.69 -15.74 -14.32
N LEU A 73 10.43 -16.71 -14.88
CA LEU A 73 11.63 -16.47 -15.69
C LEU A 73 11.40 -16.62 -17.21
N VAL A 74 10.48 -17.48 -17.59
CA VAL A 74 10.23 -17.83 -19.01
C VAL A 74 8.86 -17.36 -19.47
N CYS A 75 7.79 -17.79 -18.82
CA CYS A 75 6.42 -17.44 -19.16
C CYS A 75 6.02 -16.07 -18.54
N THR A 76 6.81 -15.04 -18.78
CA THR A 76 6.64 -13.69 -18.23
C THR A 76 5.33 -13.00 -18.69
N PRO A 77 4.82 -11.99 -17.94
CA PRO A 77 3.60 -11.26 -18.33
C PRO A 77 3.71 -10.57 -19.68
N ARG A 78 4.85 -9.91 -19.90
CA ARG A 78 5.20 -9.25 -21.16
C ARG A 78 6.33 -10.04 -21.81
N GLU A 79 6.32 -10.18 -23.14
CA GLU A 79 7.40 -10.81 -23.92
C GLU A 79 7.83 -12.19 -23.35
N PRO A 80 6.91 -13.18 -23.25
CA PRO A 80 7.29 -14.50 -22.78
C PRO A 80 8.29 -15.15 -23.73
N LYS A 81 9.30 -15.81 -23.17
CA LYS A 81 10.40 -16.44 -23.92
C LYS A 81 9.99 -17.82 -24.44
N CYS A 82 8.97 -17.85 -25.33
CA CYS A 82 8.40 -19.11 -25.80
C CYS A 82 9.40 -19.99 -26.59
N ALA A 83 10.39 -19.39 -27.25
CA ALA A 83 11.41 -20.12 -28.01
C ALA A 83 12.28 -21.05 -27.13
N VAL A 84 12.50 -20.69 -25.86
CA VAL A 84 13.29 -21.47 -24.91
C VAL A 84 12.42 -22.18 -23.86
N CYS A 85 11.10 -22.14 -24.01
CA CYS A 85 10.18 -22.73 -23.04
C CYS A 85 10.16 -24.26 -23.21
N PRO A 86 10.45 -25.06 -22.15
CA PRO A 86 10.50 -26.52 -22.25
C PRO A 86 9.14 -27.14 -22.62
N VAL A 87 8.03 -26.46 -22.34
CA VAL A 87 6.67 -26.93 -22.64
C VAL A 87 6.05 -26.19 -23.84
N ALA A 88 6.83 -25.47 -24.64
CA ALA A 88 6.33 -24.67 -25.79
C ALA A 88 5.49 -25.50 -26.78
N LYS A 89 5.91 -26.74 -27.07
CA LYS A 89 5.23 -27.66 -27.99
C LYS A 89 3.86 -28.10 -27.48
N LEU A 90 3.66 -28.11 -26.16
CA LEU A 90 2.40 -28.50 -25.51
C LEU A 90 1.48 -27.29 -25.28
N CYS A 91 1.96 -26.06 -25.49
CA CYS A 91 1.23 -24.85 -25.16
C CYS A 91 0.32 -24.38 -26.32
N PRO A 92 -1.02 -24.52 -26.23
CA PRO A 92 -1.95 -24.06 -27.26
C PRO A 92 -1.92 -22.53 -27.41
N THR A 93 -1.71 -21.77 -26.33
CA THR A 93 -1.53 -20.31 -26.41
C THR A 93 -0.35 -19.93 -27.29
N ASN A 94 0.76 -20.66 -27.19
CA ASN A 94 1.93 -20.44 -28.07
C ASN A 94 1.61 -20.77 -29.54
N LYS A 95 0.94 -21.89 -29.78
CA LYS A 95 0.53 -22.30 -31.14
C LYS A 95 -0.42 -21.29 -31.80
N LEU A 96 -1.26 -20.66 -31.01
CA LEU A 96 -2.29 -19.71 -31.50
C LEU A 96 -1.81 -18.25 -31.48
N GLY A 97 -0.63 -17.95 -30.95
CA GLY A 97 -0.11 -16.56 -30.84
C GLY A 97 -0.84 -15.67 -29.85
N LEU A 98 -1.50 -16.26 -28.83
CA LEU A 98 -2.40 -15.55 -27.92
C LEU A 98 -1.75 -15.09 -26.59
N GLN A 99 -0.43 -15.00 -26.53
CA GLN A 99 0.30 -14.71 -25.29
C GLN A 99 -0.02 -13.31 -24.71
N ALA A 100 -0.40 -12.35 -25.57
CA ALA A 100 -0.78 -11.01 -25.15
C ALA A 100 -2.24 -10.94 -24.62
N GLU A 101 -3.08 -11.90 -25.01
CA GLU A 101 -4.50 -11.94 -24.64
C GLU A 101 -4.73 -12.83 -23.40
N ILE A 102 -3.88 -13.85 -23.20
CA ILE A 102 -4.02 -14.83 -22.12
C ILE A 102 -2.88 -14.68 -21.09
N PRO A 103 -3.23 -14.58 -19.81
CA PRO A 103 -4.59 -14.48 -19.25
C PRO A 103 -5.26 -13.16 -19.61
N LYS A 104 -6.60 -13.16 -19.59
CA LYS A 104 -7.40 -11.94 -19.85
C LYS A 104 -6.85 -10.77 -19.03
N PRO A 105 -6.46 -9.66 -19.67
CA PRO A 105 -5.89 -8.52 -18.96
C PRO A 105 -6.86 -8.02 -17.88
N LYS A 106 -6.32 -7.75 -16.69
CA LYS A 106 -7.12 -7.12 -15.63
C LYS A 106 -7.62 -5.76 -16.12
N ALA A 107 -8.89 -5.47 -15.89
CA ALA A 107 -9.41 -4.11 -16.07
C ALA A 107 -8.51 -3.12 -15.33
N LYS A 108 -8.17 -2.02 -15.98
CA LYS A 108 -7.37 -0.96 -15.35
C LYS A 108 -8.11 -0.51 -14.09
N LYS A 109 -7.46 -0.59 -12.95
CA LYS A 109 -8.02 -0.03 -11.72
C LYS A 109 -8.28 1.45 -11.95
N GLN A 110 -9.51 1.87 -11.75
CA GLN A 110 -9.81 3.29 -11.66
C GLN A 110 -9.27 3.78 -10.32
N PHE A 111 -8.42 4.78 -10.39
CA PHE A 111 -7.90 5.44 -9.21
C PHE A 111 -8.68 6.73 -8.98
N GLU A 112 -8.93 7.01 -7.73
CA GLU A 112 -9.52 8.26 -7.25
C GLU A 112 -8.39 9.13 -6.71
N ASP A 113 -8.23 10.31 -7.29
CA ASP A 113 -7.23 11.26 -6.84
C ASP A 113 -7.78 12.03 -5.62
N VAL A 114 -7.03 12.00 -4.53
CA VAL A 114 -7.41 12.64 -3.26
C VAL A 114 -6.30 13.60 -2.83
N ARG A 115 -6.68 14.84 -2.50
CA ARG A 115 -5.78 15.80 -1.85
C ARG A 115 -6.04 15.84 -0.36
N GLU A 116 -4.98 15.72 0.41
CA GLU A 116 -5.02 15.78 1.87
C GLU A 116 -3.90 16.69 2.38
N ALA A 117 -4.11 17.30 3.53
CA ALA A 117 -3.06 17.99 4.26
C ALA A 117 -2.81 17.34 5.62
N ALA A 118 -1.54 17.18 5.98
CA ALA A 118 -1.10 16.92 7.34
C ALA A 118 -0.61 18.23 7.96
N VAL A 119 -1.02 18.52 9.20
CA VAL A 119 -0.62 19.74 9.90
C VAL A 119 0.27 19.40 11.08
N LEU A 120 1.55 19.81 11.00
CA LEU A 120 2.54 19.66 12.05
C LEU A 120 2.40 20.85 13.02
N VAL A 121 1.46 20.76 13.93
CA VAL A 121 1.24 21.83 14.93
C VAL A 121 2.28 21.71 16.03
N GLU A 122 3.11 22.73 16.18
CA GLU A 122 4.17 22.78 17.20
C GLU A 122 3.75 23.61 18.39
N HIS A 123 4.05 23.12 19.58
CA HIS A 123 3.90 23.82 20.84
C HIS A 123 5.01 23.44 21.82
N ARG A 124 5.84 24.39 22.25
CA ARG A 124 6.91 24.21 23.27
C ARG A 124 7.80 22.98 22.97
N GLY A 125 8.27 22.83 21.73
CA GLY A 125 9.15 21.74 21.33
C GLY A 125 8.46 20.36 21.19
N LYS A 126 7.14 20.32 21.29
CA LYS A 126 6.31 19.14 21.04
C LYS A 126 5.45 19.35 19.81
N VAL A 127 5.07 18.27 19.15
CA VAL A 127 4.15 18.29 18.02
C VAL A 127 2.87 17.53 18.37
N LEU A 128 1.76 17.95 17.78
CA LEU A 128 0.48 17.32 17.99
C LEU A 128 0.36 16.05 17.15
N LEU A 129 0.10 14.92 17.81
CA LEU A 129 -0.32 13.67 17.19
C LEU A 129 -1.76 13.35 17.55
N VAL A 130 -2.45 12.69 16.64
CA VAL A 130 -3.82 12.21 16.79
C VAL A 130 -3.92 10.72 16.50
N GLU A 131 -4.76 10.01 17.24
CA GLU A 131 -5.10 8.62 16.98
C GLU A 131 -6.34 8.54 16.08
N ARG A 132 -6.25 7.76 15.01
CA ARG A 132 -7.34 7.59 14.05
C ARG A 132 -8.48 6.76 14.66
N SER A 133 -9.71 7.28 14.58
CA SER A 133 -10.89 6.60 15.11
C SER A 133 -11.22 5.31 14.38
N ALA A 134 -11.91 4.40 15.06
CA ALA A 134 -12.47 3.19 14.47
C ALA A 134 -13.36 3.53 13.25
N GLY A 135 -13.34 2.65 12.24
CA GLY A 135 -14.08 2.85 10.99
C GLY A 135 -13.45 3.84 10.00
N THR A 136 -12.35 4.52 10.38
CA THR A 136 -11.60 5.39 9.46
C THR A 136 -10.41 4.67 8.84
N ARG A 137 -9.86 5.24 7.76
CA ARG A 137 -8.61 4.76 7.17
C ARG A 137 -7.49 4.83 8.21
N TRP A 138 -6.75 3.74 8.40
CA TRP A 138 -5.69 3.59 9.42
C TRP A 138 -6.17 3.67 10.87
N ALA A 139 -7.36 3.17 11.18
CA ALA A 139 -7.89 3.09 12.54
C ALA A 139 -6.87 2.51 13.53
N GLY A 140 -6.75 3.12 14.72
CA GLY A 140 -5.80 2.75 15.76
C GLY A 140 -4.35 3.17 15.52
N LEU A 141 -3.99 3.69 14.33
CA LEU A 141 -2.68 4.28 14.10
C LEU A 141 -2.68 5.76 14.47
N TRP A 142 -1.51 6.21 14.90
CA TRP A 142 -1.25 7.62 15.15
C TRP A 142 -0.74 8.33 13.90
N ASP A 143 -1.08 9.61 13.74
CA ASP A 143 -0.65 10.46 12.64
C ASP A 143 -0.63 11.93 13.10
N PHE A 144 -0.07 12.81 12.27
CA PHE A 144 -0.33 14.23 12.40
C PHE A 144 -1.80 14.52 12.06
N PRO A 145 -2.44 15.58 12.62
CA PRO A 145 -3.77 16.01 12.19
C PRO A 145 -3.84 16.08 10.68
N ARG A 146 -4.75 15.29 10.09
CA ARG A 146 -4.81 15.08 8.64
C ARG A 146 -6.23 15.26 8.14
N PHE A 147 -6.39 16.11 7.12
CA PHE A 147 -7.66 16.54 6.58
C PHE A 147 -7.67 16.40 5.05
N ALA A 148 -8.82 16.07 4.47
CA ALA A 148 -9.04 16.28 3.05
C ALA A 148 -8.97 17.78 2.74
N LEU A 149 -8.42 18.16 1.57
CA LEU A 149 -8.34 19.52 1.09
C LEU A 149 -9.33 19.73 -0.06
N GLU A 150 -10.13 20.80 0.06
CA GLU A 150 -11.05 21.28 -0.98
C GLU A 150 -10.51 22.55 -1.63
N ALA A 151 -9.84 23.40 -0.83
CA ALA A 151 -9.27 24.66 -1.30
C ALA A 151 -8.05 24.43 -2.20
N GLU A 152 -7.84 25.35 -3.15
CA GLU A 152 -6.73 25.30 -4.12
C GLU A 152 -5.67 26.36 -3.87
N SER A 153 -6.08 27.58 -3.50
CA SER A 153 -5.14 28.67 -3.27
C SER A 153 -4.53 28.63 -1.87
N PRO A 154 -3.24 28.99 -1.70
CA PRO A 154 -2.59 28.97 -0.40
C PRO A 154 -3.35 29.70 0.73
N PRO A 155 -3.89 30.92 0.52
CA PRO A 155 -4.66 31.60 1.57
C PRO A 155 -5.94 30.82 1.96
N ALA A 156 -6.64 30.24 0.99
CA ALA A 156 -7.85 29.45 1.22
C ALA A 156 -7.52 28.14 1.95
N ILE A 157 -6.42 27.47 1.59
CA ILE A 157 -5.93 26.27 2.28
C ILE A 157 -5.61 26.60 3.74
N HIS A 158 -4.90 27.68 4.00
CA HIS A 158 -4.60 28.09 5.38
C HIS A 158 -5.87 28.38 6.20
N ALA A 159 -6.87 29.04 5.60
CA ALA A 159 -8.15 29.28 6.24
C ALA A 159 -8.91 27.97 6.54
N GLU A 160 -8.94 27.06 5.57
CA GLU A 160 -9.56 25.74 5.70
C GLU A 160 -8.91 24.92 6.82
N LEU A 161 -7.57 24.87 6.86
CA LEU A 161 -6.84 24.10 7.87
C LEU A 161 -7.03 24.69 9.28
N ARG A 162 -7.03 26.03 9.43
CA ARG A 162 -7.35 26.67 10.72
C ARG A 162 -8.74 26.28 11.20
N ARG A 163 -9.74 26.37 10.33
CA ARG A 163 -11.11 25.98 10.65
C ARG A 163 -11.19 24.50 11.07
N LYS A 164 -10.60 23.58 10.28
CA LYS A 164 -10.62 22.13 10.56
C LYS A 164 -9.90 21.79 11.87
N LEU A 165 -8.80 22.45 12.21
CA LEU A 165 -8.13 22.28 13.51
C LEU A 165 -9.01 22.74 14.67
N GLN A 166 -9.70 23.87 14.52
CA GLN A 166 -10.62 24.37 15.55
C GLN A 166 -11.82 23.45 15.75
N GLU A 167 -12.45 22.99 14.66
CA GLU A 167 -13.61 22.11 14.70
C GLU A 167 -13.28 20.73 15.25
N SER A 168 -12.17 20.13 14.78
CA SER A 168 -11.82 18.75 15.10
C SER A 168 -11.01 18.58 16.38
N LEU A 169 -10.29 19.61 16.81
CA LEU A 169 -9.34 19.51 17.93
C LEU A 169 -9.51 20.62 18.98
N GLY A 170 -10.33 21.63 18.71
CA GLY A 170 -10.59 22.73 19.65
C GLY A 170 -9.40 23.69 19.80
N ILE A 171 -8.44 23.68 18.88
CA ILE A 171 -7.23 24.50 18.96
C ILE A 171 -7.18 25.56 17.86
N ALA A 172 -6.63 26.71 18.21
CA ALA A 172 -6.24 27.74 17.25
C ALA A 172 -4.75 27.56 16.89
N ALA A 173 -4.45 27.64 15.61
CA ALA A 173 -3.09 27.53 15.11
C ALA A 173 -2.85 28.47 13.93
N GLU A 174 -1.64 28.99 13.83
CA GLU A 174 -1.14 29.73 12.68
C GLU A 174 -0.52 28.77 11.69
N ILE A 175 -1.13 28.60 10.50
CA ILE A 175 -0.55 27.82 9.42
C ILE A 175 0.56 28.64 8.77
N ARG A 176 1.78 28.08 8.71
CA ARG A 176 2.96 28.82 8.26
C ARG A 176 3.27 28.53 6.79
N PHE A 177 3.87 27.39 6.49
CA PHE A 177 4.32 27.06 5.14
C PHE A 177 4.19 25.59 4.85
N LEU A 178 4.13 25.28 3.56
CA LEU A 178 4.19 23.92 3.04
C LEU A 178 5.63 23.41 3.16
N THR A 179 5.84 22.35 3.93
CA THR A 179 7.15 21.75 4.15
C THR A 179 7.52 20.73 3.08
N THR A 180 6.57 19.90 2.70
CA THR A 180 6.76 18.84 1.71
C THR A 180 5.43 18.32 1.19
N THR A 181 5.47 17.72 -0.01
CA THR A 181 4.35 16.98 -0.60
C THR A 181 4.74 15.52 -0.79
N LEU A 182 3.95 14.61 -0.26
CA LEU A 182 4.13 13.16 -0.39
C LEU A 182 3.03 12.58 -1.30
N LYS A 183 3.42 11.83 -2.33
CA LYS A 183 2.47 11.09 -3.17
C LYS A 183 2.53 9.61 -2.83
N HIS A 184 1.38 8.98 -2.60
CA HIS A 184 1.31 7.54 -2.31
C HIS A 184 -0.05 6.96 -2.72
N GLY A 185 -0.06 5.66 -3.01
CA GLY A 185 -1.29 4.92 -3.31
C GLY A 185 -1.76 4.09 -2.12
N VAL A 186 -3.06 4.09 -1.88
CA VAL A 186 -3.72 3.20 -0.91
C VAL A 186 -4.96 2.61 -1.56
N THR A 187 -4.95 1.29 -1.80
CA THR A 187 -6.03 0.55 -2.48
C THR A 187 -6.44 1.19 -3.82
N ARG A 188 -7.52 1.97 -3.87
CA ARG A 188 -8.00 2.69 -5.05
C ARG A 188 -7.67 4.19 -5.06
N PHE A 189 -7.06 4.71 -4.00
CA PHE A 189 -6.78 6.13 -3.86
C PHE A 189 -5.34 6.45 -4.26
N ARG A 190 -5.15 7.49 -5.06
CA ARG A 190 -3.86 8.17 -5.26
C ARG A 190 -3.88 9.43 -4.43
N ILE A 191 -3.14 9.45 -3.33
CA ILE A 191 -3.18 10.53 -2.36
C ILE A 191 -2.00 11.45 -2.59
N THR A 192 -2.28 12.73 -2.78
CA THR A 192 -1.31 13.81 -2.67
C THR A 192 -1.48 14.42 -1.28
N LEU A 193 -0.48 14.22 -0.42
CA LEU A 193 -0.46 14.70 0.96
C LEU A 193 0.49 15.87 1.08
N ASP A 194 -0.06 17.06 1.30
CA ASP A 194 0.67 18.28 1.57
C ASP A 194 0.90 18.43 3.09
N ALA A 195 2.15 18.59 3.52
CA ALA A 195 2.49 18.75 4.93
C ALA A 195 2.76 20.22 5.26
N TYR A 196 1.93 20.78 6.11
CA TYR A 196 2.03 22.17 6.57
C TYR A 196 2.56 22.23 7.99
N GLU A 197 3.47 23.16 8.25
CA GLU A 197 3.84 23.51 9.60
C GLU A 197 2.89 24.56 10.17
N ALA A 198 2.63 24.45 11.48
CA ALA A 198 1.77 25.38 12.17
C ALA A 198 2.28 25.64 13.60
N ALA A 199 2.08 26.86 14.08
CA ALA A 199 2.29 27.23 15.47
C ALA A 199 0.98 27.18 16.25
N TYR A 200 0.97 26.55 17.40
CA TYR A 200 -0.16 26.60 18.32
C TYR A 200 -0.31 28.00 18.91
N LEU A 201 -1.51 28.55 18.81
CA LEU A 201 -1.84 29.87 19.34
C LEU A 201 -2.67 29.80 20.64
N GLY A 202 -3.44 28.73 20.85
CA GLY A 202 -4.30 28.59 22.01
C GLY A 202 -5.44 27.61 21.81
N GLY A 203 -6.33 27.53 22.80
CA GLY A 203 -7.49 26.61 22.79
C GLY A 203 -7.29 25.43 23.73
N LYS A 204 -8.36 24.67 23.97
CA LYS A 204 -8.33 23.44 24.75
C LYS A 204 -8.34 22.24 23.81
N LEU A 205 -7.29 21.42 23.86
CA LEU A 205 -7.21 20.22 23.04
C LEU A 205 -8.37 19.27 23.37
N THR A 206 -9.33 19.20 22.47
CA THR A 206 -10.54 18.39 22.59
C THR A 206 -10.77 17.65 21.28
N PRO A 207 -10.31 16.38 21.17
CA PRO A 207 -10.43 15.64 19.93
C PRO A 207 -11.90 15.33 19.61
N ARG A 208 -12.33 15.72 18.41
CA ARG A 208 -13.63 15.39 17.83
C ARG A 208 -13.37 14.75 16.47
N GLY A 209 -13.80 13.49 16.32
CA GLY A 209 -13.47 12.72 15.10
C GLY A 209 -12.11 11.99 15.12
N PHE A 210 -11.34 12.14 16.21
CA PHE A 210 -10.15 11.35 16.53
C PHE A 210 -10.35 10.61 17.84
N ALA A 211 -9.78 9.41 17.97
CA ALA A 211 -9.88 8.60 19.19
C ALA A 211 -9.11 9.26 20.36
N ALA A 212 -7.97 9.87 20.07
CA ALA A 212 -7.16 10.60 21.03
C ALA A 212 -6.31 11.67 20.35
N ALA A 213 -5.79 12.62 21.13
CA ALA A 213 -4.83 13.62 20.69
C ALA A 213 -3.80 13.88 21.81
N ARG A 214 -2.52 14.03 21.46
CA ARG A 214 -1.43 14.25 22.43
C ARG A 214 -0.33 15.13 21.88
N TRP A 215 0.25 15.95 22.75
CA TRP A 215 1.49 16.68 22.48
C TRP A 215 2.67 15.76 22.75
N VAL A 216 3.44 15.44 21.71
CA VAL A 216 4.50 14.45 21.74
C VAL A 216 5.84 15.09 21.40
N GLY A 217 6.85 14.90 22.25
CA GLY A 217 8.23 15.29 21.96
C GLY A 217 8.86 14.33 20.94
N PHE A 218 9.91 14.81 20.25
CA PHE A 218 10.59 14.02 19.22
C PHE A 218 11.05 12.65 19.74
N ASP A 219 11.69 12.63 20.91
CA ASP A 219 12.27 11.40 21.49
C ASP A 219 11.21 10.36 21.90
N ALA A 220 9.97 10.81 22.13
CA ALA A 220 8.86 9.92 22.48
C ALA A 220 8.09 9.41 21.25
N MET A 221 8.39 9.91 20.06
CA MET A 221 7.60 9.64 18.85
C MET A 221 7.68 8.17 18.39
N THR A 222 8.80 7.49 18.68
CA THR A 222 8.99 6.06 18.40
C THR A 222 8.05 5.14 19.17
N ARG A 223 7.44 5.64 20.25
CA ARG A 223 6.47 4.88 21.07
C ARG A 223 5.06 4.86 20.45
N TYR A 224 4.83 5.64 19.41
CA TYR A 224 3.53 5.74 18.75
C TYR A 224 3.53 4.94 17.45
N PRO A 225 2.54 4.08 17.19
CA PRO A 225 2.43 3.32 15.95
C PRO A 225 1.99 4.25 14.81
N LEU A 226 2.95 4.97 14.24
CA LEU A 226 2.70 5.88 13.11
C LEU A 226 2.52 5.08 11.81
N ASN A 227 1.61 5.54 10.93
CA ASN A 227 1.54 5.06 9.57
C ASN A 227 2.80 5.45 8.76
N THR A 228 2.96 4.91 7.55
CA THR A 228 4.17 5.12 6.74
C THR A 228 4.44 6.60 6.43
N THR A 229 3.40 7.38 6.11
CA THR A 229 3.55 8.82 5.85
C THR A 229 3.84 9.60 7.11
N GLY A 230 3.19 9.27 8.22
CA GLY A 230 3.47 9.85 9.54
C GLY A 230 4.92 9.62 9.98
N ARG A 231 5.48 8.41 9.75
CA ARG A 231 6.92 8.15 9.99
C ARG A 231 7.84 9.00 9.13
N LYS A 232 7.53 9.18 7.84
CA LYS A 232 8.31 10.07 6.96
C LYS A 232 8.29 11.51 7.44
N LEU A 233 7.11 12.02 7.80
CA LEU A 233 6.96 13.38 8.32
C LEU A 233 7.66 13.56 9.67
N SER A 234 7.59 12.59 10.57
CA SER A 234 8.28 12.63 11.86
C SER A 234 9.80 12.69 11.70
N HIS A 235 10.34 11.96 10.73
CA HIS A 235 11.78 12.02 10.41
C HIS A 235 12.20 13.40 9.90
N LEU A 236 11.44 13.98 8.97
CA LEU A 236 11.71 15.33 8.45
C LEU A 236 11.64 16.40 9.55
N TRP A 237 10.63 16.33 10.41
CA TRP A 237 10.50 17.22 11.57
C TRP A 237 11.68 17.07 12.55
N GLY A 238 12.15 15.84 12.80
CA GLY A 238 13.30 15.56 13.66
C GLY A 238 14.61 16.14 13.16
N ILE A 239 14.86 16.08 11.85
CA ILE A 239 16.03 16.70 11.22
C ILE A 239 16.01 18.21 11.47
N ARG A 240 14.85 18.84 11.30
CA ARG A 240 14.68 20.27 11.49
C ARG A 240 14.88 20.71 12.94
N ILE A 241 14.30 20.00 13.92
CA ILE A 241 14.48 20.30 15.35
C ILE A 241 15.95 20.23 15.74
N LYS A 242 16.70 19.25 15.22
CA LYS A 242 18.14 19.14 15.45
C LYS A 242 18.89 20.34 14.85
N ALA A 243 18.54 20.76 13.65
CA ALA A 243 19.16 21.92 12.98
C ALA A 243 18.92 23.22 13.76
N LEU A 244 17.69 23.45 14.24
CA LEU A 244 17.35 24.62 15.05
C LEU A 244 18.14 24.66 16.38
N LYS A 245 18.19 23.54 17.11
CA LYS A 245 18.98 23.44 18.36
C LYS A 245 20.48 23.67 18.15
N THR A 246 20.99 23.35 16.97
CA THR A 246 22.41 23.62 16.64
C THR A 246 22.65 25.08 16.32
N ALA A 247 21.70 25.77 15.69
CA ALA A 247 21.75 27.19 15.40
C ALA A 247 21.66 28.07 16.66
N GLU A 248 20.82 27.67 17.64
CA GLU A 248 20.68 28.39 18.93
C GLU A 248 21.91 28.27 19.86
N LYS A 249 22.81 27.32 19.60
CA LYS A 249 24.03 27.09 20.38
C LYS A 249 25.27 27.82 19.80
N ARG A 250 25.12 28.49 18.68
CA ARG A 250 26.15 29.32 18.04
C ARG A 250 25.90 30.82 18.24
#